data_a70a3bcd0acc20e6cc840d7e80c10586
#
_entry.id   a70a3bcd0acc20e6cc840d7e80c10586
#
_cell.length_a   1.000
_cell.length_b   1.000
_cell.length_c   1.000
_cell.angle_alpha   90.00
_cell.angle_beta   90.00
_cell.angle_gamma   90.00
#
_symmetry.space_group_name_H-M   'P 1'
#
loop_
_entity.id
_entity.type
_entity.pdbx_description
1 polymer ?
#
loop_
_entity_poly.entity_id
_entity_poly.type
_entity_poly.pdbx_seq_one_letter_code
_entity_poly.pdbx_strand_id
1 'polypeptide(L)'
;MIIIGILAAIAIPVFLYQHNQAREAAAQSDLRNAAAAATSCSADNGGSYEGCDIAKLTSDYGFRKTDKVQFSNVSATSSGWSADAKHQDGGATYTFSTTTGQVKEK
;
A
#
# COMPACT_ATOMS: atom_id res chain seq x y z
N MET A 1 -15.89 -25.26 31.08
CA MET A 1 -17.01 -24.37 30.90
C MET A 1 -17.35 -24.22 29.45
N ILE A 2 -18.58 -24.44 29.08
CA ILE A 2 -19.01 -24.45 27.70
C ILE A 2 -18.89 -23.09 27.03
N ILE A 3 -19.18 -22.02 27.73
CA ILE A 3 -19.09 -20.64 27.20
C ILE A 3 -17.70 -20.27 26.74
N ILE A 4 -16.69 -20.66 27.51
CA ILE A 4 -15.29 -20.36 27.18
C ILE A 4 -14.88 -21.15 25.93
N GLY A 5 -15.33 -22.44 25.82
CA GLY A 5 -15.04 -23.26 24.65
C GLY A 5 -15.66 -22.69 23.37
N ILE A 6 -16.88 -22.19 23.44
CA ILE A 6 -17.54 -21.59 22.29
C ILE A 6 -16.86 -20.31 21.87
N LEU A 7 -16.46 -19.46 22.80
CA LEU A 7 -15.76 -18.22 22.51
C LEU A 7 -14.38 -18.48 21.87
N ALA A 8 -13.66 -19.48 22.37
CA ALA A 8 -12.37 -19.85 21.79
C ALA A 8 -12.53 -20.37 20.36
N ALA A 9 -13.55 -21.16 20.09
CA ALA A 9 -13.81 -21.70 18.76
C ALA A 9 -14.17 -20.59 17.75
N ILE A 10 -14.87 -19.55 18.20
CA ILE A 10 -15.20 -18.39 17.36
C ILE A 10 -14.00 -17.50 17.13
N ALA A 11 -13.15 -17.33 18.15
CA ALA A 11 -12.00 -16.43 18.09
C ALA A 11 -10.96 -16.84 17.04
N ILE A 12 -10.76 -18.14 16.84
CA ILE A 12 -9.73 -18.63 15.91
C ILE A 12 -9.97 -18.18 14.46
N PRO A 13 -11.18 -18.35 13.86
CA PRO A 13 -11.42 -17.84 12.51
C PRO A 13 -11.30 -16.33 12.39
N VAL A 14 -11.74 -15.59 13.41
CA VAL A 14 -11.63 -14.13 13.44
C VAL A 14 -10.18 -13.71 13.46
N PHE A 15 -9.34 -14.41 14.19
CA PHE A 15 -7.91 -14.12 14.25
C PHE A 15 -7.23 -14.27 12.88
N LEU A 16 -7.53 -15.34 12.15
CA LEU A 16 -6.97 -15.55 10.81
C LEU A 16 -7.41 -14.47 9.84
N TYR A 17 -8.69 -14.07 9.90
CA TYR A 17 -9.22 -13.02 9.07
C TYR A 17 -8.52 -11.68 9.36
N GLN A 18 -8.28 -11.36 10.63
CA GLN A 18 -7.58 -10.14 11.02
C GLN A 18 -6.14 -10.12 10.51
N HIS A 19 -5.47 -11.26 10.43
CA HIS A 19 -4.12 -11.32 9.87
C HIS A 19 -4.09 -10.89 8.40
N ASN A 20 -5.02 -11.40 7.59
CA ASN A 20 -5.10 -11.00 6.19
C ASN A 20 -5.46 -9.53 6.05
N GLN A 21 -6.37 -9.03 6.87
CA GLN A 21 -6.73 -7.62 6.86
C GLN A 21 -5.53 -6.73 7.23
N ALA A 22 -4.71 -7.14 8.18
CA ALA A 22 -3.53 -6.38 8.57
C ALA A 22 -2.53 -6.29 7.41
N ARG A 23 -2.34 -7.38 6.68
CA ARG A 23 -1.45 -7.40 5.51
C ARG A 23 -1.97 -6.48 4.41
N GLU A 24 -3.26 -6.54 4.14
CA GLU A 24 -3.90 -5.69 3.13
C GLU A 24 -3.87 -4.23 3.57
N ALA A 25 -4.11 -3.95 4.85
CA ALA A 25 -4.03 -2.60 5.38
C ALA A 25 -2.62 -2.02 5.26
N ALA A 26 -1.58 -2.84 5.46
CA ALA A 26 -0.20 -2.41 5.29
C ALA A 26 0.07 -2.03 3.83
N ALA A 27 -0.39 -2.84 2.87
CA ALA A 27 -0.23 -2.52 1.45
C ALA A 27 -0.97 -1.24 1.07
N GLN A 28 -2.19 -1.07 1.54
CA GLN A 28 -2.97 0.14 1.29
C GLN A 28 -2.32 1.38 1.90
N SER A 29 -1.84 1.28 3.14
CA SER A 29 -1.17 2.37 3.83
C SER A 29 0.10 2.78 3.09
N ASP A 30 0.89 1.81 2.66
CA ASP A 30 2.11 2.09 1.91
C ASP A 30 1.81 2.76 0.57
N LEU A 31 0.74 2.35 -0.12
CA LEU A 31 0.32 3.01 -1.35
C LEU A 31 -0.04 4.48 -1.11
N ARG A 32 -0.79 4.75 -0.05
CA ARG A 32 -1.17 6.12 0.29
C ARG A 32 0.06 6.97 0.63
N ASN A 33 0.97 6.40 1.39
CA ASN A 33 2.19 7.11 1.78
C ASN A 33 3.10 7.35 0.57
N ALA A 34 3.20 6.36 -0.32
CA ALA A 34 3.96 6.52 -1.56
C ALA A 34 3.33 7.57 -2.45
N ALA A 35 2.00 7.60 -2.54
CA ALA A 35 1.29 8.60 -3.32
C ALA A 35 1.51 10.02 -2.78
N ALA A 36 1.51 10.17 -1.45
CA ALA A 36 1.81 11.46 -0.83
C ALA A 36 3.24 11.91 -1.13
N ALA A 37 4.21 10.99 -1.05
CA ALA A 37 5.59 11.28 -1.39
C ALA A 37 5.73 11.63 -2.88
N ALA A 38 5.00 10.92 -3.74
CA ALA A 38 4.99 11.21 -5.18
C ALA A 38 4.43 12.60 -5.47
N THR A 39 3.41 13.01 -4.73
CA THR A 39 2.86 14.37 -4.86
C THR A 39 3.90 15.42 -4.49
N SER A 40 4.65 15.20 -3.41
CA SER A 40 5.75 16.09 -3.03
C SER A 40 6.83 16.12 -4.11
N CYS A 41 7.16 14.97 -4.68
CA CYS A 41 8.13 14.86 -5.77
C CYS A 41 7.66 15.65 -6.99
N SER A 42 6.38 15.54 -7.36
CA SER A 42 5.84 16.28 -8.51
C SER A 42 5.86 17.79 -8.26
N ALA A 43 5.59 18.21 -7.03
CA ALA A 43 5.64 19.63 -6.68
C ALA A 43 7.04 20.20 -6.88
N ASP A 44 8.07 19.44 -6.55
CA ASP A 44 9.47 19.84 -6.76
C ASP A 44 9.87 19.81 -8.24
N ASN A 45 9.16 19.04 -9.05
CA ASN A 45 9.42 18.89 -10.49
C ASN A 45 8.47 19.72 -11.36
N GLY A 46 7.87 20.75 -10.81
CA GLY A 46 6.98 21.63 -11.59
C GLY A 46 5.67 20.96 -12.00
N GLY A 47 5.20 20.00 -11.23
CA GLY A 47 3.94 19.30 -11.49
C GLY A 47 4.10 17.97 -12.24
N SER A 48 5.33 17.57 -12.56
CA SER A 48 5.60 16.33 -13.27
C SER A 48 5.99 15.20 -12.30
N TYR A 49 5.38 14.04 -12.47
CA TYR A 49 5.75 12.85 -11.69
C TYR A 49 6.93 12.09 -12.29
N GLU A 50 7.46 12.53 -13.41
CA GLU A 50 8.54 11.83 -14.08
C GLU A 50 9.74 11.65 -13.15
N GLY A 51 10.24 10.43 -13.06
CA GLY A 51 11.34 10.08 -12.17
C GLY A 51 10.95 9.83 -10.73
N CYS A 52 9.69 9.99 -10.35
CA CYS A 52 9.20 9.78 -8.98
C CYS A 52 8.94 8.30 -8.70
N ASP A 53 9.95 7.46 -8.87
CA ASP A 53 9.82 6.03 -8.56
C ASP A 53 10.02 5.77 -7.06
N ILE A 54 9.82 4.53 -6.65
CA ILE A 54 9.89 4.17 -5.24
C ILE A 54 11.28 4.43 -4.66
N ALA A 55 12.34 4.20 -5.43
CA ALA A 55 13.70 4.44 -4.96
C ALA A 55 13.92 5.93 -4.68
N LYS A 56 13.46 6.81 -5.56
CA LYS A 56 13.56 8.25 -5.36
C LYS A 56 12.73 8.72 -4.17
N LEU A 57 11.52 8.22 -4.03
CA LEU A 57 10.65 8.56 -2.89
C LEU A 57 11.29 8.14 -1.57
N THR A 58 11.94 7.01 -1.55
CA THR A 58 12.63 6.51 -0.37
C THR A 58 13.85 7.36 -0.01
N SER A 59 14.66 7.71 -1.00
CA SER A 59 15.91 8.44 -0.76
C SER A 59 15.70 9.93 -0.50
N ASP A 60 14.78 10.56 -1.22
CA ASP A 60 14.64 12.03 -1.24
C ASP A 60 13.42 12.53 -0.47
N TYR A 61 12.39 11.72 -0.29
CA TYR A 61 11.11 12.15 0.28
C TYR A 61 10.71 11.40 1.54
N GLY A 62 11.62 10.59 2.07
CA GLY A 62 11.39 9.93 3.36
C GLY A 62 10.35 8.83 3.35
N PHE A 63 9.96 8.34 2.17
CA PHE A 63 9.03 7.23 2.10
C PHE A 63 9.66 5.97 2.68
N ARG A 64 8.94 5.30 3.54
CA ARG A 64 9.38 4.05 4.16
C ARG A 64 8.34 2.97 3.90
N LYS A 65 8.73 2.01 3.10
CA LYS A 65 7.89 0.85 2.81
C LYS A 65 7.85 -0.08 4.04
N THR A 66 6.67 -0.61 4.34
CA THR A 66 6.54 -1.64 5.36
C THR A 66 7.31 -2.88 4.90
N ASP A 67 8.00 -3.53 5.85
CA ASP A 67 8.68 -4.79 5.54
C ASP A 67 7.68 -5.80 4.99
N LYS A 68 8.08 -6.54 3.96
CA LYS A 68 7.28 -7.56 3.24
C LYS A 68 6.17 -7.01 2.34
N VAL A 69 5.96 -5.70 2.28
CA VAL A 69 5.12 -5.12 1.23
C VAL A 69 5.97 -4.90 -0.01
N GLN A 70 5.48 -5.36 -1.15
CA GLN A 70 6.17 -5.25 -2.43
C GLN A 70 5.38 -4.36 -3.38
N PHE A 71 6.09 -3.45 -4.04
CA PHE A 71 5.53 -2.60 -5.08
C PHE A 71 5.84 -3.19 -6.45
N SER A 72 4.88 -3.06 -7.37
CA SER A 72 5.03 -3.49 -8.75
C SER A 72 4.29 -2.55 -9.67
N ASN A 73 4.60 -2.63 -10.96
CA ASN A 73 3.92 -1.82 -12.01
C ASN A 73 3.92 -0.32 -11.67
N VAL A 74 5.00 0.16 -11.08
CA VAL A 74 5.14 1.58 -10.76
C VAL A 74 5.33 2.34 -12.07
N SER A 75 4.46 3.32 -12.30
CA SER A 75 4.51 4.18 -13.47
C SER A 75 4.55 5.63 -13.02
N ALA A 76 5.62 6.34 -13.39
CA ALA A 76 5.81 7.74 -13.04
C ALA A 76 6.07 8.51 -14.33
N THR A 77 5.05 9.24 -14.78
CA THR A 77 5.10 10.01 -16.02
C THR A 77 4.90 11.49 -15.75
N SER A 78 5.02 12.32 -16.77
CA SER A 78 4.78 13.76 -16.61
C SER A 78 3.33 14.06 -16.22
N SER A 79 2.38 13.19 -16.55
CA SER A 79 0.95 13.44 -16.33
C SER A 79 0.35 12.68 -15.16
N GLY A 80 1.04 11.68 -14.60
CA GLY A 80 0.47 10.93 -13.50
C GLY A 80 1.41 9.91 -12.87
N TRP A 81 0.95 9.32 -11.78
CA TRP A 81 1.70 8.31 -11.03
C TRP A 81 0.76 7.20 -10.64
N SER A 82 1.23 5.98 -10.78
CA SER A 82 0.47 4.80 -10.37
C SER A 82 1.40 3.71 -9.87
N ALA A 83 0.88 2.84 -9.02
CA ALA A 83 1.63 1.72 -8.48
C ALA A 83 0.70 0.66 -7.93
N ASP A 84 1.18 -0.56 -7.88
CA ASP A 84 0.51 -1.68 -7.22
C ASP A 84 1.33 -2.08 -6.00
N ALA A 85 0.66 -2.55 -4.95
CA ALA A 85 1.33 -3.05 -3.75
C ALA A 85 0.63 -4.28 -3.22
N LYS A 86 1.40 -5.22 -2.71
CA LYS A 86 0.92 -6.46 -2.14
C LYS A 86 1.86 -6.89 -1.02
N HIS A 87 1.29 -7.44 0.05
CA HIS A 87 2.08 -8.07 1.10
C HIS A 87 2.56 -9.44 0.61
N GLN A 88 3.86 -9.73 0.77
CA GLN A 88 4.43 -10.98 0.24
C GLN A 88 3.88 -12.23 0.91
N ASP A 89 3.38 -12.14 2.15
CA ASP A 89 2.84 -13.27 2.90
C ASP A 89 1.35 -13.53 2.63
N GLY A 90 0.69 -12.69 1.85
CA GLY A 90 -0.71 -12.92 1.48
C GLY A 90 -1.53 -11.65 1.42
N GLY A 91 -2.81 -11.83 1.13
CA GLY A 91 -3.74 -10.73 0.94
C GLY A 91 -3.84 -10.31 -0.54
N ALA A 92 -4.76 -9.41 -0.83
CA ALA A 92 -5.01 -8.94 -2.19
C ALA A 92 -3.96 -7.93 -2.62
N THR A 93 -3.80 -7.77 -3.92
CA THR A 93 -3.02 -6.69 -4.51
C THR A 93 -3.88 -5.43 -4.56
N TYR A 94 -3.30 -4.30 -4.18
CA TYR A 94 -3.97 -3.00 -4.25
C TYR A 94 -3.25 -2.12 -5.24
N THR A 95 -4.00 -1.19 -5.82
CA THR A 95 -3.46 -0.26 -6.81
C THR A 95 -3.87 1.16 -6.47
N PHE A 96 -3.00 2.09 -6.80
CA PHE A 96 -3.28 3.52 -6.72
C PHE A 96 -2.96 4.17 -8.06
N SER A 97 -3.78 5.16 -8.43
CA SER A 97 -3.51 5.96 -9.63
C SER A 97 -3.94 7.41 -9.36
N THR A 98 -3.14 8.35 -9.82
CA THR A 98 -3.51 9.77 -9.73
C THR A 98 -4.75 10.09 -10.55
N THR A 99 -5.07 9.27 -11.55
CA THR A 99 -6.29 9.43 -12.36
C THR A 99 -7.54 9.25 -11.50
N THR A 100 -7.54 8.26 -10.61
CA THR A 100 -8.68 8.01 -9.70
C THR A 100 -8.52 8.70 -8.35
N GLY A 101 -7.28 8.92 -7.90
CA GLY A 101 -6.98 9.47 -6.58
C GLY A 101 -7.30 8.55 -5.43
N GLN A 102 -7.50 7.26 -5.69
CA GLN A 102 -7.95 6.29 -4.68
C GLN A 102 -7.13 5.01 -4.73
N VAL A 103 -6.96 4.41 -3.54
CA VAL A 103 -6.43 3.06 -3.41
C VAL A 103 -7.60 2.09 -3.58
N LYS A 104 -7.46 1.14 -4.47
CA LYS A 104 -8.47 0.12 -4.77
C LYS A 104 -7.85 -1.26 -4.81
N GLU A 105 -8.66 -2.28 -4.52
CA GLU A 105 -8.26 -3.65 -4.77
C GLU A 105 -8.16 -3.89 -6.27
N LYS A 106 -7.09 -4.53 -6.64
CA LYS A 106 -6.84 -4.81 -8.06
C LYS A 106 -7.62 -6.01 -8.58
#